data_8a3a63df87a7aea2078f21b12d6cc7c3
#
_entry.id   8a3a63df87a7aea2078f21b12d6cc7c3
#
_cell.length_a   1.000
_cell.length_b   1.000
_cell.length_c   1.000
_cell.angle_alpha   90.00
_cell.angle_beta   90.00
_cell.angle_gamma   90.00
#
_symmetry.space_group_name_H-M   'P 1'
#
loop_
_entity.id
_entity.type
_entity.pdbx_description
1 polymer ?
#
loop_
_entity_poly.entity_id
_entity_poly.type
_entity_poly.pdbx_seq_one_letter_code
_entity_poly.pdbx_strand_id
1 'polypeptide(L)'
;MKRLFLAFAALPLLAAAPAPEKSALAPSEIVAAAPAADWVRIDPSDLMVIELAPDSKGRGRRVVIQLMPPPFSQGWVGNIRKLVAARWYDGVSVNRVQDNYVTQWGDAEGEDPTKAKKLPAGLATPAEAEYGVYMREMDDPMSLHLKAIADVIESSRDGADAMGRWTIHYWGRDAYARMVGHINGWQIAAESGSVLWPVHCYGMVGVGRGLSPDTGTGAELYTVIGHAPRHLDRNIALAGRVIEGMEHLSSLPRGTEVLGFYKAAEERTPILSVRMGNEVKGLPKFEYLSTESVSFYRYADARANRRDAFFNVPAGGVDICNVPVPVRRNID
;
A
#
# COMPACT_ATOMS: atom_id res chain seq x y z
N MET A 1 -42.79 78.61 -27.94
CA MET A 1 -41.65 77.91 -27.22
C MET A 1 -41.97 76.41 -27.15
N LYS A 2 -41.40 75.62 -28.05
CA LYS A 2 -41.60 74.17 -28.09
C LYS A 2 -40.47 73.53 -27.28
N ARG A 3 -40.77 72.80 -26.21
CA ARG A 3 -39.79 72.02 -25.41
C ARG A 3 -39.62 70.63 -26.01
N LEU A 4 -38.43 70.35 -26.47
CA LEU A 4 -38.03 69.05 -27.00
C LEU A 4 -37.62 68.18 -25.80
N PHE A 5 -38.33 67.05 -25.57
CA PHE A 5 -37.96 66.03 -24.59
C PHE A 5 -37.06 64.96 -25.29
N LEU A 6 -35.78 64.91 -24.94
CA LEU A 6 -34.91 63.81 -25.31
C LEU A 6 -35.18 62.63 -24.32
N ALA A 7 -35.71 61.55 -24.87
CA ALA A 7 -35.79 60.30 -24.13
C ALA A 7 -34.45 59.52 -24.27
N PHE A 8 -33.74 59.36 -23.16
CA PHE A 8 -32.59 58.48 -23.07
C PHE A 8 -33.07 57.04 -22.92
N ALA A 9 -32.88 56.21 -23.96
CA ALA A 9 -33.07 54.78 -23.87
C ALA A 9 -31.87 54.14 -23.19
N ALA A 10 -32.03 53.67 -21.95
CA ALA A 10 -31.04 52.88 -21.26
C ALA A 10 -31.05 51.43 -21.81
N LEU A 11 -30.05 51.03 -22.55
CA LEU A 11 -29.83 49.61 -22.88
C LEU A 11 -29.37 48.88 -21.62
N PRO A 12 -30.02 47.74 -21.24
CA PRO A 12 -29.49 46.90 -20.17
C PRO A 12 -28.26 46.18 -20.70
N LEU A 13 -27.10 46.41 -20.08
CA LEU A 13 -25.94 45.52 -20.23
C LEU A 13 -26.30 44.17 -19.57
N LEU A 14 -26.61 43.18 -20.39
CA LEU A 14 -26.60 41.79 -19.93
C LEU A 14 -25.13 41.44 -19.62
N ALA A 15 -24.79 41.46 -18.35
CA ALA A 15 -23.56 40.85 -17.88
C ALA A 15 -23.67 39.32 -18.13
N ALA A 16 -22.89 38.81 -19.07
CA ALA A 16 -22.78 37.36 -19.27
C ALA A 16 -22.30 36.76 -17.95
N ALA A 17 -23.03 35.80 -17.41
CA ALA A 17 -22.60 35.02 -16.26
C ALA A 17 -21.23 34.38 -16.61
N PRO A 18 -20.23 34.43 -15.71
CA PRO A 18 -18.95 33.80 -15.94
C PRO A 18 -19.22 32.33 -16.26
N ALA A 19 -18.57 31.81 -17.30
CA ALA A 19 -18.60 30.37 -17.64
C ALA A 19 -18.22 29.58 -16.38
N PRO A 20 -18.91 28.47 -16.07
CA PRO A 20 -18.59 27.68 -14.88
C PRO A 20 -17.11 27.28 -14.95
N GLU A 21 -16.37 27.67 -13.91
CA GLU A 21 -14.96 27.32 -13.76
C GLU A 21 -14.86 25.79 -13.82
N LYS A 22 -14.03 25.25 -14.71
CA LYS A 22 -13.92 23.79 -14.90
C LYS A 22 -13.47 23.19 -13.57
N SER A 23 -14.32 22.40 -12.93
CA SER A 23 -14.01 21.74 -11.68
C SER A 23 -12.70 20.96 -11.79
N ALA A 24 -11.87 21.00 -10.74
CA ALA A 24 -10.66 20.19 -10.68
C ALA A 24 -10.99 18.71 -10.79
N LEU A 25 -10.11 17.93 -11.39
CA LEU A 25 -10.29 16.49 -11.54
C LEU A 25 -10.23 15.80 -10.17
N ALA A 26 -11.10 14.83 -9.96
CA ALA A 26 -11.01 13.92 -8.81
C ALA A 26 -9.78 12.99 -8.94
N PRO A 27 -9.22 12.48 -7.82
CA PRO A 27 -8.08 11.57 -7.87
C PRO A 27 -8.25 10.37 -8.81
N SER A 28 -9.45 9.76 -8.85
CA SER A 28 -9.75 8.64 -9.75
C SER A 28 -9.73 9.04 -11.23
N GLU A 29 -10.13 10.25 -11.56
CA GLU A 29 -10.10 10.77 -12.94
C GLU A 29 -8.66 11.04 -13.39
N ILE A 30 -7.81 11.52 -12.49
CA ILE A 30 -6.37 11.71 -12.75
C ILE A 30 -5.71 10.36 -13.04
N VAL A 31 -5.99 9.35 -12.21
CA VAL A 31 -5.46 7.99 -12.38
C VAL A 31 -5.94 7.39 -13.71
N ALA A 32 -7.23 7.54 -14.04
CA ALA A 32 -7.80 7.03 -15.29
C ALA A 32 -7.20 7.71 -16.53
N ALA A 33 -6.82 8.99 -16.41
CA ALA A 33 -6.20 9.76 -17.49
C ALA A 33 -4.67 9.59 -17.60
N ALA A 34 -4.05 8.82 -16.70
CA ALA A 34 -2.60 8.62 -16.70
C ALA A 34 -2.16 7.87 -17.97
N PRO A 35 -1.15 8.40 -18.70
CA PRO A 35 -0.65 7.77 -19.91
C PRO A 35 0.00 6.41 -19.60
N ALA A 36 0.01 5.50 -20.59
CA ALA A 36 0.58 4.16 -20.43
C ALA A 36 2.04 4.17 -19.94
N ALA A 37 2.82 5.18 -20.35
CA ALA A 37 4.22 5.33 -19.91
C ALA A 37 4.39 5.60 -18.42
N ASP A 38 3.35 6.04 -17.71
CA ASP A 38 3.39 6.28 -16.26
C ASP A 38 3.09 5.01 -15.45
N TRP A 39 2.80 3.89 -16.11
CA TRP A 39 2.51 2.63 -15.45
C TRP A 39 3.68 1.65 -15.53
N VAL A 40 4.03 1.08 -14.39
CA VAL A 40 5.11 0.11 -14.23
C VAL A 40 4.53 -1.28 -14.08
N ARG A 41 4.95 -2.20 -14.96
CA ARG A 41 4.52 -3.60 -14.91
C ARG A 41 5.10 -4.28 -13.67
N ILE A 42 4.27 -5.06 -13.00
CA ILE A 42 4.69 -5.94 -11.91
C ILE A 42 5.05 -7.31 -12.52
N ASP A 43 6.25 -7.79 -12.24
CA ASP A 43 6.67 -9.11 -12.69
C ASP A 43 5.83 -10.19 -12.00
N PRO A 44 5.27 -11.16 -12.74
CA PRO A 44 4.51 -12.26 -12.11
C PRO A 44 5.30 -13.05 -11.07
N SER A 45 6.62 -13.10 -11.15
CA SER A 45 7.46 -13.72 -10.14
C SER A 45 7.48 -12.96 -8.81
N ASP A 46 7.07 -11.68 -8.80
CA ASP A 46 6.91 -10.88 -7.58
C ASP A 46 5.49 -10.92 -7.01
N LEU A 47 4.63 -11.73 -7.61
CA LEU A 47 3.26 -11.92 -7.14
C LEU A 47 3.12 -13.24 -6.39
N MET A 48 2.45 -13.21 -5.25
CA MET A 48 1.98 -14.39 -4.52
C MET A 48 0.45 -14.46 -4.64
N VAL A 49 -0.07 -15.58 -5.13
CA VAL A 49 -1.50 -15.80 -5.37
C VAL A 49 -2.03 -16.80 -4.37
N ILE A 50 -3.03 -16.40 -3.61
CA ILE A 50 -3.70 -17.23 -2.61
C ILE A 50 -5.10 -17.58 -3.14
N GLU A 51 -5.42 -18.87 -3.18
CA GLU A 51 -6.79 -19.36 -3.41
C GLU A 51 -7.38 -19.77 -2.08
N LEU A 52 -8.40 -19.03 -1.63
CA LEU A 52 -9.17 -19.36 -0.44
C LEU A 52 -10.31 -20.33 -0.80
N ALA A 53 -10.80 -21.06 0.18
CA ALA A 53 -12.05 -21.81 0.00
C ALA A 53 -13.17 -20.91 -0.52
N PRO A 54 -14.05 -21.38 -1.39
CA PRO A 54 -15.17 -20.61 -1.93
C PRO A 54 -16.03 -19.98 -0.85
N ASP A 55 -16.72 -18.91 -1.18
CA ASP A 55 -17.70 -18.32 -0.27
C ASP A 55 -18.95 -19.20 -0.11
N SER A 56 -19.89 -18.80 0.75
CA SER A 56 -21.14 -19.53 1.01
C SER A 56 -22.04 -19.70 -0.24
N LYS A 57 -21.75 -18.98 -1.33
CA LYS A 57 -22.45 -19.09 -2.62
C LYS A 57 -21.64 -19.89 -3.65
N GLY A 58 -20.53 -20.51 -3.25
CA GLY A 58 -19.65 -21.29 -4.12
C GLY A 58 -18.77 -20.44 -5.05
N ARG A 59 -18.64 -19.13 -4.83
CA ARG A 59 -17.78 -18.26 -5.64
C ARG A 59 -16.34 -18.36 -5.18
N GLY A 60 -15.41 -18.55 -6.13
CA GLY A 60 -13.97 -18.57 -5.85
C GLY A 60 -13.49 -17.24 -5.24
N ARG A 61 -12.50 -17.34 -4.37
CA ARG A 61 -11.89 -16.20 -3.69
C ARG A 61 -10.39 -16.23 -3.90
N ARG A 62 -9.90 -15.34 -4.74
CA ARG A 62 -8.48 -15.17 -5.03
C ARG A 62 -7.96 -13.89 -4.42
N VAL A 63 -6.80 -13.97 -3.79
CA VAL A 63 -6.06 -12.81 -3.29
C VAL A 63 -4.70 -12.76 -4.00
N VAL A 64 -4.33 -11.60 -4.52
CA VAL A 64 -3.03 -11.39 -5.15
C VAL A 64 -2.24 -10.41 -4.30
N ILE A 65 -1.05 -10.82 -3.88
CA ILE A 65 -0.12 -10.04 -3.07
C ILE A 65 1.11 -9.74 -3.90
N GLN A 66 1.48 -8.47 -4.01
CA GLN A 66 2.79 -8.08 -4.50
C GLN A 66 3.79 -8.16 -3.35
N LEU A 67 4.85 -8.95 -3.54
CA LEU A 67 5.94 -9.05 -2.56
C LEU A 67 6.79 -7.78 -2.55
N MET A 68 7.37 -7.48 -1.39
CA MET A 68 8.23 -6.31 -1.18
C MET A 68 9.51 -6.44 -2.01
N PRO A 69 9.84 -5.44 -2.84
CA PRO A 69 11.08 -5.47 -3.61
C PRO A 69 12.30 -5.14 -2.74
N PRO A 70 13.51 -5.44 -3.21
CA PRO A 70 14.72 -4.93 -2.59
C PRO A 70 14.69 -3.40 -2.46
N PRO A 71 15.35 -2.83 -1.43
CA PRO A 71 16.19 -3.54 -0.42
C PRO A 71 15.40 -4.00 0.82
N PHE A 72 14.11 -3.74 0.92
CA PHE A 72 13.31 -3.96 2.12
C PHE A 72 12.94 -5.43 2.34
N SER A 73 13.07 -5.91 3.57
CA SER A 73 12.50 -7.19 4.06
C SER A 73 12.91 -8.45 3.28
N GLN A 74 14.09 -8.46 2.65
CA GLN A 74 14.46 -9.52 1.71
C GLN A 74 14.67 -10.88 2.38
N GLY A 75 15.08 -10.93 3.65
CA GLY A 75 15.16 -12.18 4.41
C GLY A 75 13.80 -12.86 4.53
N TRP A 76 12.75 -12.12 4.85
CA TRP A 76 11.38 -12.66 4.94
C TRP A 76 10.77 -12.96 3.58
N VAL A 77 10.98 -12.10 2.58
CA VAL A 77 10.52 -12.36 1.20
C VAL A 77 11.15 -13.62 0.65
N GLY A 78 12.46 -13.85 0.88
CA GLY A 78 13.15 -15.08 0.53
C GLY A 78 12.57 -16.33 1.20
N ASN A 79 12.20 -16.21 2.48
CA ASN A 79 11.52 -17.29 3.21
C ASN A 79 10.13 -17.58 2.64
N ILE A 80 9.33 -16.54 2.39
CA ILE A 80 7.99 -16.69 1.80
C ILE A 80 8.08 -17.43 0.46
N ARG A 81 9.04 -17.08 -0.39
CA ARG A 81 9.25 -17.78 -1.66
C ARG A 81 9.58 -19.27 -1.46
N LYS A 82 10.40 -19.60 -0.46
CA LYS A 82 10.73 -21.01 -0.11
C LYS A 82 9.50 -21.75 0.44
N LEU A 83 8.70 -21.10 1.28
CA LEU A 83 7.46 -21.66 1.82
C LEU A 83 6.44 -21.93 0.70
N VAL A 84 6.29 -21.01 -0.25
CA VAL A 84 5.44 -21.20 -1.43
C VAL A 84 5.95 -22.35 -2.30
N ALA A 85 7.24 -22.39 -2.60
CA ALA A 85 7.85 -23.47 -3.40
C ALA A 85 7.67 -24.84 -2.73
N ALA A 86 7.77 -24.90 -1.40
CA ALA A 86 7.52 -26.12 -0.62
C ALA A 86 6.03 -26.46 -0.45
N ARG A 87 5.10 -25.66 -1.01
CA ARG A 87 3.65 -25.82 -0.82
C ARG A 87 3.23 -25.78 0.65
N TRP A 88 4.02 -25.11 1.48
CA TRP A 88 3.80 -25.11 2.92
C TRP A 88 2.48 -24.46 3.31
N TYR A 89 2.07 -23.41 2.60
CA TYR A 89 0.80 -22.73 2.89
C TYR A 89 -0.45 -23.49 2.42
N ASP A 90 -0.30 -24.58 1.63
CA ASP A 90 -1.47 -25.36 1.20
C ASP A 90 -2.09 -26.07 2.40
N GLY A 91 -3.37 -25.85 2.63
CA GLY A 91 -4.12 -26.44 3.75
C GLY A 91 -4.00 -25.70 5.08
N VAL A 92 -3.25 -24.59 5.18
CA VAL A 92 -3.37 -23.69 6.34
C VAL A 92 -4.64 -22.84 6.23
N SER A 93 -4.89 -21.96 7.19
CA SER A 93 -6.15 -21.19 7.21
C SER A 93 -5.95 -19.76 7.65
N VAL A 94 -6.92 -18.90 7.31
CA VAL A 94 -7.14 -17.68 8.08
C VAL A 94 -7.66 -18.11 9.45
N ASN A 95 -6.90 -17.77 10.48
CA ASN A 95 -7.16 -18.22 11.87
C ASN A 95 -7.47 -17.07 12.83
N ARG A 96 -7.30 -15.81 12.37
CA ARG A 96 -7.57 -14.61 13.16
C ARG A 96 -8.10 -13.48 12.28
N VAL A 97 -9.17 -12.85 12.71
CA VAL A 97 -9.68 -11.60 12.14
C VAL A 97 -10.05 -10.65 13.26
N GLN A 98 -9.16 -9.69 13.52
CA GLN A 98 -9.40 -8.68 14.54
C GLN A 98 -9.98 -7.42 13.90
N ASP A 99 -11.09 -6.95 14.43
CA ASP A 99 -11.78 -5.78 13.91
C ASP A 99 -10.88 -4.53 13.93
N ASN A 100 -10.99 -3.74 12.88
CA ASN A 100 -10.20 -2.51 12.67
C ASN A 100 -8.68 -2.70 12.82
N TYR A 101 -8.17 -3.91 12.58
CA TYR A 101 -6.76 -4.21 12.74
C TYR A 101 -6.24 -5.12 11.62
N VAL A 102 -6.31 -6.45 11.77
CA VAL A 102 -5.70 -7.38 10.82
C VAL A 102 -6.56 -8.61 10.54
N THR A 103 -6.34 -9.20 9.35
CA THR A 103 -6.66 -10.59 9.03
C THR A 103 -5.34 -11.36 8.94
N GLN A 104 -5.19 -12.44 9.73
CA GLN A 104 -3.97 -13.24 9.85
C GLN A 104 -4.23 -14.67 9.41
N TRP A 105 -3.24 -15.27 8.76
CA TRP A 105 -3.27 -16.66 8.32
C TRP A 105 -1.93 -17.34 8.55
N GLY A 106 -2.00 -18.65 8.69
CA GLY A 106 -0.86 -19.52 8.95
C GLY A 106 -1.32 -20.87 9.45
N ASP A 107 -0.44 -21.58 10.13
CA ASP A 107 -0.76 -22.84 10.80
C ASP A 107 -1.53 -22.55 12.09
N ALA A 108 -2.79 -22.98 12.14
CA ALA A 108 -3.63 -22.76 13.31
C ALA A 108 -3.18 -23.56 14.55
N GLU A 109 -2.36 -24.58 14.36
CA GLU A 109 -1.78 -25.40 15.43
C GLU A 109 -0.30 -25.07 15.68
N GLY A 110 0.21 -23.96 15.09
CA GLY A 110 1.63 -23.59 15.11
C GLY A 110 2.24 -23.39 16.50
N GLU A 111 1.42 -23.07 17.50
CA GLU A 111 1.84 -22.94 18.89
C GLU A 111 1.99 -24.30 19.62
N ASP A 112 1.42 -25.39 19.08
CA ASP A 112 1.54 -26.73 19.64
C ASP A 112 2.66 -27.51 18.93
N PRO A 113 3.82 -27.69 19.58
CA PRO A 113 4.99 -28.32 18.92
C PRO A 113 4.73 -29.78 18.51
N THR A 114 3.64 -30.41 19.00
CA THR A 114 3.26 -31.78 18.63
C THR A 114 2.37 -31.83 17.39
N LYS A 115 1.74 -30.72 17.02
CA LYS A 115 0.79 -30.63 15.90
C LYS A 115 1.27 -29.68 14.82
N ALA A 116 2.15 -28.73 15.17
CA ALA A 116 2.63 -27.70 14.26
C ALA A 116 3.15 -28.29 12.95
N LYS A 117 2.74 -27.68 11.85
CA LYS A 117 3.19 -28.04 10.51
C LYS A 117 4.69 -27.78 10.37
N LYS A 118 5.44 -28.84 10.06
CA LYS A 118 6.91 -28.76 9.96
C LYS A 118 7.34 -27.74 8.91
N LEU A 119 8.18 -26.80 9.30
CA LEU A 119 8.77 -25.83 8.40
C LEU A 119 9.81 -26.49 7.47
N PRO A 120 9.91 -26.05 6.21
CA PRO A 120 10.98 -26.49 5.32
C PRO A 120 12.36 -26.05 5.84
N ALA A 121 13.38 -26.82 5.53
CA ALA A 121 14.76 -26.46 5.89
C ALA A 121 15.26 -25.22 5.13
N GLY A 122 16.24 -24.55 5.71
CA GLY A 122 16.96 -23.45 5.05
C GLY A 122 16.20 -22.11 5.03
N LEU A 123 15.21 -21.92 5.91
CA LEU A 123 14.67 -20.59 6.16
C LEU A 123 15.73 -19.73 6.85
N ALA A 124 15.80 -18.47 6.45
CA ALA A 124 16.63 -17.47 7.10
C ALA A 124 16.01 -17.06 8.44
N THR A 125 16.83 -16.58 9.35
CA THR A 125 16.40 -15.87 10.57
C THR A 125 16.84 -14.42 10.45
N PRO A 126 16.01 -13.53 9.83
CA PRO A 126 16.37 -12.14 9.67
C PRO A 126 16.53 -11.46 11.03
N ALA A 127 17.43 -10.49 11.13
CA ALA A 127 17.63 -9.75 12.36
C ALA A 127 16.61 -8.59 12.50
N GLU A 128 16.32 -8.16 13.73
CA GLU A 128 15.45 -7.00 13.98
C GLU A 128 15.97 -5.72 13.30
N ALA A 129 17.28 -5.59 13.09
CA ALA A 129 17.87 -4.49 12.35
C ALA A 129 17.37 -4.40 10.89
N GLU A 130 16.89 -5.52 10.31
CA GLU A 130 16.36 -5.57 8.94
C GLU A 130 14.91 -5.07 8.81
N TYR A 131 14.27 -4.62 9.90
CA TYR A 131 12.98 -3.91 9.83
C TYR A 131 13.09 -2.55 9.14
N GLY A 132 14.29 -2.00 9.03
CA GLY A 132 14.62 -0.80 8.28
C GLY A 132 15.90 -1.00 7.46
N VAL A 133 16.13 -0.09 6.54
CA VAL A 133 17.32 -0.09 5.68
C VAL A 133 18.15 1.15 5.98
N TYR A 134 19.43 0.95 6.28
CA TYR A 134 20.35 2.05 6.56
C TYR A 134 20.96 2.58 5.26
N MET A 135 20.79 3.87 5.01
CA MET A 135 21.25 4.49 3.76
C MET A 135 22.75 4.37 3.53
N ARG A 136 23.55 4.19 4.60
CA ARG A 136 25.01 3.98 4.51
C ARG A 136 25.43 2.62 3.98
N GLU A 137 24.50 1.65 3.96
CA GLU A 137 24.77 0.26 3.56
C GLU A 137 24.32 -0.03 2.11
N MET A 138 23.99 1.05 1.38
CA MET A 138 23.37 0.92 0.07
C MET A 138 24.38 1.32 -1.02
N ASP A 139 25.06 0.34 -1.62
CA ASP A 139 26.03 0.53 -2.71
C ASP A 139 25.47 0.27 -4.13
N ASP A 140 24.13 0.12 -4.26
CA ASP A 140 23.49 -0.18 -5.54
C ASP A 140 22.80 1.06 -6.19
N PRO A 141 22.34 1.00 -7.45
CA PRO A 141 21.65 2.10 -8.12
C PRO A 141 20.41 2.64 -7.39
N MET A 142 19.72 1.79 -6.61
CA MET A 142 18.61 2.21 -5.75
C MET A 142 19.11 3.14 -4.64
N SER A 143 20.27 2.85 -4.09
CA SER A 143 20.96 3.66 -3.08
C SER A 143 21.27 5.06 -3.58
N LEU A 144 21.79 5.16 -4.81
CA LEU A 144 22.08 6.45 -5.44
C LEU A 144 20.81 7.27 -5.64
N HIS A 145 19.71 6.61 -6.00
CA HIS A 145 18.41 7.26 -6.17
C HIS A 145 17.84 7.73 -4.81
N LEU A 146 17.89 6.87 -3.80
CA LEU A 146 17.45 7.21 -2.44
C LEU A 146 18.35 8.28 -1.79
N LYS A 147 19.66 8.22 -2.04
CA LYS A 147 20.61 9.25 -1.59
C LYS A 147 20.34 10.58 -2.28
N ALA A 148 20.09 10.58 -3.60
CA ALA A 148 19.70 11.78 -4.32
C ALA A 148 18.39 12.39 -3.79
N ILE A 149 17.40 11.56 -3.44
CA ILE A 149 16.17 11.98 -2.79
C ILE A 149 16.48 12.57 -1.41
N ALA A 150 17.31 11.93 -0.61
CA ALA A 150 17.72 12.42 0.70
C ALA A 150 18.51 13.74 0.63
N ASP A 151 19.42 13.85 -0.32
CA ASP A 151 20.19 15.08 -0.57
C ASP A 151 19.28 16.24 -1.01
N VAL A 152 18.28 15.97 -1.86
CA VAL A 152 17.24 16.93 -2.25
C VAL A 152 16.39 17.35 -1.05
N ILE A 153 16.02 16.41 -0.18
CA ILE A 153 15.26 16.69 1.04
C ILE A 153 16.07 17.54 2.02
N GLU A 154 17.35 17.28 2.16
CA GLU A 154 18.22 18.04 3.06
C GLU A 154 18.55 19.42 2.52
N SER A 155 18.75 19.56 1.21
CA SER A 155 19.01 20.85 0.54
C SER A 155 17.77 21.73 0.40
N SER A 156 16.58 21.15 0.41
CA SER A 156 15.31 21.89 0.27
C SER A 156 14.81 22.54 1.57
N ARG A 157 15.62 22.52 2.64
CA ARG A 157 15.27 23.19 3.90
C ARG A 157 15.00 24.70 3.76
N ASP A 158 15.55 25.37 2.74
CA ASP A 158 15.50 26.81 2.57
C ASP A 158 15.14 27.32 1.15
N GLY A 159 14.83 26.46 0.21
CA GLY A 159 14.64 26.88 -1.18
C GLY A 159 13.51 26.20 -1.92
N ALA A 160 12.47 26.93 -2.18
CA ALA A 160 11.30 26.48 -2.92
C ALA A 160 11.54 26.58 -4.44
N ASP A 161 12.15 25.58 -5.05
CA ASP A 161 11.92 25.33 -6.46
C ASP A 161 10.68 24.41 -6.64
N ALA A 162 10.19 24.31 -7.88
CA ALA A 162 8.96 23.54 -8.14
C ALA A 162 9.10 22.06 -7.77
N MET A 163 10.29 21.49 -7.81
CA MET A 163 10.59 20.09 -7.49
C MET A 163 10.72 19.91 -5.97
N GLY A 164 11.37 20.82 -5.26
CA GLY A 164 11.47 20.82 -3.79
C GLY A 164 10.12 21.02 -3.12
N ARG A 165 9.21 21.76 -3.73
CA ARG A 165 7.83 21.91 -3.24
C ARG A 165 7.06 20.61 -3.29
N TRP A 166 7.27 19.78 -4.29
CA TRP A 166 6.66 18.46 -4.42
C TRP A 166 7.19 17.47 -3.39
N THR A 167 8.48 17.41 -3.21
CA THR A 167 9.11 16.56 -2.22
C THR A 167 8.63 16.92 -0.81
N ILE A 168 8.47 18.20 -0.48
CA ILE A 168 8.00 18.69 0.83
C ILE A 168 6.51 18.40 1.06
N HIS A 169 5.64 18.47 0.07
CA HIS A 169 4.22 18.15 0.22
C HIS A 169 3.94 16.67 0.41
N TYR A 170 4.79 15.81 -0.16
CA TYR A 170 4.70 14.35 -0.02
C TYR A 170 5.44 13.84 1.20
N TRP A 171 6.54 14.45 1.51
CA TRP A 171 7.31 14.24 2.70
C TRP A 171 6.78 15.17 3.80
N GLY A 172 5.49 15.00 4.07
CA GLY A 172 4.80 15.78 5.07
C GLY A 172 5.17 15.41 6.49
N ARG A 173 4.65 16.16 7.43
CA ARG A 173 4.72 15.81 8.84
C ARG A 173 3.93 14.52 9.06
N ASP A 174 4.57 13.59 9.75
CA ASP A 174 3.97 12.32 10.17
C ASP A 174 4.11 12.17 11.69
N ALA A 175 3.14 11.52 12.33
CA ALA A 175 3.15 11.34 13.78
C ALA A 175 4.18 10.28 14.24
N TYR A 176 4.61 9.41 13.32
CA TYR A 176 5.45 8.24 13.60
C TYR A 176 6.83 8.29 12.97
N ALA A 177 7.08 9.28 12.10
CA ALA A 177 8.32 9.41 11.37
C ALA A 177 8.63 10.88 11.09
N ARG A 178 9.89 11.21 10.95
CA ARG A 178 10.30 12.56 10.57
C ARG A 178 9.88 12.92 9.15
N MET A 179 9.87 11.94 8.25
CA MET A 179 9.49 12.08 6.85
C MET A 179 8.72 10.86 6.38
N VAL A 180 7.77 11.06 5.48
CA VAL A 180 7.04 10.00 4.79
C VAL A 180 6.86 10.36 3.32
N GLY A 181 6.88 9.37 2.45
CA GLY A 181 6.70 9.58 1.02
C GLY A 181 6.58 8.27 0.25
N HIS A 182 6.82 8.33 -1.05
CA HIS A 182 6.69 7.17 -1.93
C HIS A 182 8.00 6.94 -2.69
N ILE A 183 8.41 5.68 -2.78
CA ILE A 183 9.60 5.25 -3.52
C ILE A 183 9.25 3.98 -4.28
N ASN A 184 9.46 3.98 -5.61
CA ASN A 184 9.26 2.81 -6.47
C ASN A 184 7.91 2.09 -6.25
N GLY A 185 6.85 2.88 -6.08
CA GLY A 185 5.51 2.35 -5.88
C GLY A 185 5.17 1.93 -4.45
N TRP A 186 5.96 2.31 -3.43
CA TRP A 186 5.71 1.93 -2.04
C TRP A 186 5.69 3.14 -1.10
N GLN A 187 4.81 3.08 -0.09
CA GLN A 187 4.81 4.06 1.00
C GLN A 187 5.99 3.79 1.94
N ILE A 188 6.84 4.77 2.11
CA ILE A 188 8.08 4.68 2.88
C ILE A 188 8.09 5.80 3.92
N ALA A 189 8.60 5.50 5.09
CA ALA A 189 8.94 6.46 6.13
C ALA A 189 10.45 6.52 6.35
N ALA A 190 10.93 7.64 6.86
CA ALA A 190 12.33 7.86 7.11
C ALA A 190 12.59 8.63 8.40
N GLU A 191 13.71 8.31 9.05
CA GLU A 191 14.31 9.10 10.13
C GLU A 191 15.54 9.82 9.61
N SER A 192 15.58 11.15 9.76
CA SER A 192 16.67 12.08 9.35
C SER A 192 17.85 11.44 8.60
N GLY A 193 17.65 11.08 7.33
CA GLY A 193 18.73 10.69 6.44
C GLY A 193 19.50 9.39 6.79
N SER A 194 19.02 8.59 7.75
CA SER A 194 19.76 7.41 8.20
C SER A 194 19.04 6.07 8.01
N VAL A 195 17.73 6.00 8.21
CA VAL A 195 16.96 4.77 8.15
C VAL A 195 15.67 4.97 7.39
N LEU A 196 15.35 4.04 6.50
CA LEU A 196 14.11 3.97 5.72
C LEU A 196 13.36 2.69 6.08
N TRP A 197 12.03 2.75 6.10
CA TRP A 197 11.20 1.57 6.32
C TRP A 197 9.84 1.68 5.62
N PRO A 198 9.25 0.56 5.19
CA PRO A 198 7.91 0.54 4.64
C PRO A 198 6.85 0.76 5.73
N VAL A 199 5.73 1.36 5.36
CA VAL A 199 4.71 1.86 6.28
C VAL A 199 3.51 0.91 6.36
N HIS A 200 3.02 0.63 7.58
CA HIS A 200 1.84 -0.21 7.83
C HIS A 200 0.55 0.52 7.43
N CYS A 201 0.25 0.57 6.14
CA CYS A 201 -1.02 1.07 5.62
C CYS A 201 -2.04 -0.06 5.40
N TYR A 202 -3.31 0.29 5.17
CA TYR A 202 -4.34 -0.68 4.78
C TYR A 202 -3.90 -1.53 3.59
N GLY A 203 -4.11 -2.84 3.66
CA GLY A 203 -3.73 -3.80 2.62
C GLY A 203 -2.26 -4.22 2.64
N MET A 204 -1.41 -3.60 3.49
CA MET A 204 -0.03 -4.07 3.65
C MET A 204 0.00 -5.43 4.34
N VAL A 205 0.95 -6.28 3.92
CA VAL A 205 1.13 -7.64 4.43
C VAL A 205 2.37 -7.71 5.29
N GLY A 206 2.20 -8.09 6.54
CA GLY A 206 3.28 -8.23 7.52
C GLY A 206 3.49 -9.67 7.96
N VAL A 207 4.61 -9.90 8.63
CA VAL A 207 5.05 -11.21 9.13
C VAL A 207 4.69 -11.36 10.60
N GLY A 208 3.87 -12.38 10.95
CA GLY A 208 3.59 -12.73 12.33
C GLY A 208 4.85 -13.21 13.04
N ARG A 209 5.00 -12.81 14.31
CA ARG A 209 6.15 -13.18 15.18
C ARG A 209 5.77 -13.25 16.63
N GLY A 210 6.56 -13.95 17.40
CA GLY A 210 6.52 -13.94 18.86
C GLY A 210 7.23 -12.73 19.49
N LEU A 211 7.69 -12.88 20.73
CA LEU A 211 8.43 -11.82 21.42
C LEU A 211 9.88 -11.74 20.90
N SER A 212 10.48 -10.54 21.00
CA SER A 212 11.92 -10.35 20.71
C SER A 212 12.76 -11.39 21.45
N PRO A 213 13.76 -12.01 20.79
CA PRO A 213 14.33 -11.69 19.48
C PRO A 213 13.69 -12.41 18.28
N ASP A 214 12.52 -13.04 18.44
CA ASP A 214 11.82 -13.65 17.33
C ASP A 214 11.35 -12.60 16.32
N THR A 215 11.72 -12.77 15.08
CA THR A 215 11.34 -11.88 13.96
C THR A 215 10.34 -12.50 13.00
N GLY A 216 9.94 -13.75 13.27
CA GLY A 216 9.06 -14.53 12.41
C GLY A 216 9.77 -15.06 11.15
N THR A 217 9.28 -16.19 10.67
CA THR A 217 9.83 -16.86 9.48
C THR A 217 9.14 -16.49 8.17
N GLY A 218 7.96 -15.85 8.25
CA GLY A 218 7.03 -15.70 7.14
C GLY A 218 5.98 -16.82 7.05
N ALA A 219 6.04 -17.85 7.89
CA ALA A 219 5.01 -18.89 7.95
C ALA A 219 3.65 -18.31 8.37
N GLU A 220 3.64 -17.38 9.31
CA GLU A 220 2.48 -16.58 9.64
C GLU A 220 2.53 -15.22 8.97
N LEU A 221 1.44 -14.85 8.29
CA LEU A 221 1.28 -13.57 7.62
C LEU A 221 -0.03 -12.93 8.03
N TYR A 222 -0.06 -11.60 8.02
CA TYR A 222 -1.31 -10.86 8.20
C TYR A 222 -1.42 -9.74 7.17
N THR A 223 -2.65 -9.28 6.92
CA THR A 223 -2.89 -8.02 6.20
C THR A 223 -3.67 -7.05 7.07
N VAL A 224 -3.34 -5.76 6.95
CA VAL A 224 -4.06 -4.69 7.64
C VAL A 224 -5.42 -4.49 7.00
N ILE A 225 -6.49 -4.60 7.81
CA ILE A 225 -7.89 -4.43 7.37
C ILE A 225 -8.60 -3.25 8.03
N GLY A 226 -7.88 -2.40 8.72
CA GLY A 226 -8.43 -1.28 9.46
C GLY A 226 -7.54 -0.07 9.47
N HIS A 227 -7.64 0.73 10.53
CA HIS A 227 -6.77 1.88 10.71
C HIS A 227 -5.31 1.47 10.69
N ALA A 228 -4.48 2.27 10.04
CA ALA A 228 -3.07 1.99 9.85
C ALA A 228 -2.34 1.82 11.19
N PRO A 229 -1.84 0.61 11.53
CA PRO A 229 -1.19 0.37 12.82
C PRO A 229 0.27 0.82 12.78
N ARG A 230 0.49 2.10 12.57
CA ARG A 230 1.81 2.72 12.40
C ARG A 230 2.78 2.47 13.56
N HIS A 231 2.28 2.16 14.76
CA HIS A 231 3.09 1.74 15.90
C HIS A 231 3.81 0.40 15.67
N LEU A 232 3.42 -0.37 14.66
CA LEU A 232 4.12 -1.59 14.22
C LEU A 232 5.30 -1.30 13.29
N ASP A 233 5.42 -0.09 12.76
CA ASP A 233 6.55 0.31 11.93
C ASP A 233 7.86 0.04 12.67
N ARG A 234 8.82 -0.62 12.02
CA ARG A 234 10.11 -1.07 12.56
C ARG A 234 10.02 -2.07 13.72
N ASN A 235 8.85 -2.57 14.03
CA ASN A 235 8.64 -3.62 15.04
C ASN A 235 8.23 -4.95 14.41
N ILE A 236 7.72 -4.91 13.18
CA ILE A 236 7.31 -6.08 12.40
C ILE A 236 7.69 -5.83 10.94
N ALA A 237 8.17 -6.86 10.25
CA ALA A 237 8.51 -6.77 8.84
C ALA A 237 7.25 -6.68 7.98
N LEU A 238 7.25 -5.78 7.00
CA LEU A 238 6.29 -5.77 5.90
C LEU A 238 6.89 -6.49 4.70
N ALA A 239 6.24 -7.58 4.27
CA ALA A 239 6.73 -8.44 3.20
C ALA A 239 6.00 -8.24 1.86
N GLY A 240 4.96 -7.39 1.83
CA GLY A 240 4.19 -7.15 0.62
C GLY A 240 2.95 -6.31 0.83
N ARG A 241 2.09 -6.28 -0.20
CA ARG A 241 0.77 -5.64 -0.18
C ARG A 241 -0.24 -6.44 -0.99
N VAL A 242 -1.48 -6.45 -0.57
CA VAL A 242 -2.60 -6.98 -1.37
C VAL A 242 -2.90 -5.99 -2.50
N ILE A 243 -2.88 -6.47 -3.73
CA ILE A 243 -3.17 -5.67 -4.93
C ILE A 243 -4.52 -6.05 -5.57
N GLU A 244 -5.05 -7.23 -5.26
CA GLU A 244 -6.37 -7.69 -5.69
C GLU A 244 -6.96 -8.68 -4.68
N GLY A 245 -8.28 -8.67 -4.50
CA GLY A 245 -8.98 -9.60 -3.62
C GLY A 245 -9.00 -9.21 -2.15
N MET A 246 -8.73 -7.95 -1.82
CA MET A 246 -8.73 -7.44 -0.45
C MET A 246 -10.08 -7.66 0.25
N GLU A 247 -11.18 -7.57 -0.50
CA GLU A 247 -12.54 -7.83 -0.01
C GLU A 247 -12.73 -9.25 0.53
N HIS A 248 -11.98 -10.23 0.02
CA HIS A 248 -12.03 -11.61 0.48
C HIS A 248 -11.38 -11.82 1.85
N LEU A 249 -10.56 -10.89 2.29
CA LEU A 249 -9.92 -10.90 3.60
C LEU A 249 -10.62 -9.95 4.58
N SER A 250 -10.94 -8.73 4.14
CA SER A 250 -11.52 -7.71 5.00
C SER A 250 -12.99 -7.95 5.38
N SER A 251 -13.73 -8.73 4.59
CA SER A 251 -15.13 -9.07 4.85
C SER A 251 -15.35 -10.36 5.65
N LEU A 252 -14.29 -11.06 6.04
CA LEU A 252 -14.41 -12.26 6.87
C LEU A 252 -15.04 -11.93 8.23
N PRO A 253 -15.80 -12.87 8.81
CA PRO A 253 -16.30 -12.70 10.16
C PRO A 253 -15.19 -12.38 11.15
N ARG A 254 -15.45 -11.52 12.12
CA ARG A 254 -14.50 -11.21 13.18
C ARG A 254 -14.41 -12.37 14.15
N GLY A 255 -13.19 -12.71 14.59
CA GLY A 255 -13.01 -13.73 15.62
C GLY A 255 -13.52 -13.25 16.98
N THR A 256 -14.05 -14.16 17.76
CA THR A 256 -14.69 -13.89 19.04
C THR A 256 -13.78 -14.14 20.26
N GLU A 257 -12.66 -14.81 20.06
CA GLU A 257 -11.66 -15.03 21.10
C GLU A 257 -10.72 -13.82 21.25
N VAL A 258 -9.85 -13.87 22.25
CA VAL A 258 -8.83 -12.84 22.53
C VAL A 258 -8.06 -12.50 21.24
N LEU A 259 -7.82 -11.22 21.01
CA LEU A 259 -7.13 -10.70 19.83
C LEU A 259 -7.81 -11.02 18.49
N GLY A 260 -9.06 -11.49 18.48
CA GLY A 260 -9.78 -11.82 17.25
C GLY A 260 -9.43 -13.18 16.65
N PHE A 261 -8.90 -14.11 17.44
CA PHE A 261 -8.75 -15.49 17.00
C PHE A 261 -10.09 -16.18 16.85
N TYR A 262 -10.16 -17.13 15.93
CA TYR A 262 -11.32 -18.02 15.82
C TYR A 262 -11.21 -19.16 16.83
N LYS A 263 -12.32 -19.44 17.51
CA LYS A 263 -12.38 -20.50 18.52
C LYS A 263 -12.38 -21.88 17.89
N ALA A 264 -13.27 -22.08 16.94
CA ALA A 264 -13.50 -23.38 16.33
C ALA A 264 -12.86 -23.47 14.93
N ALA A 265 -12.49 -24.67 14.52
CA ALA A 265 -11.90 -24.92 13.21
C ALA A 265 -12.85 -24.53 12.06
N GLU A 266 -14.14 -24.67 12.27
CA GLU A 266 -15.21 -24.38 11.30
C GLU A 266 -15.36 -22.89 11.02
N GLU A 267 -14.90 -22.02 11.91
CA GLU A 267 -14.89 -20.56 11.72
C GLU A 267 -13.76 -20.12 10.79
N ARG A 268 -12.70 -20.92 10.69
CA ARG A 268 -11.50 -20.63 9.90
C ARG A 268 -11.81 -20.71 8.41
N THR A 269 -11.18 -19.84 7.63
CA THR A 269 -11.25 -19.91 6.17
C THR A 269 -10.04 -20.68 5.65
N PRO A 270 -10.23 -21.88 5.05
CA PRO A 270 -9.13 -22.66 4.50
C PRO A 270 -8.44 -21.95 3.32
N ILE A 271 -7.13 -22.07 3.27
CA ILE A 271 -6.29 -21.71 2.12
C ILE A 271 -6.07 -22.99 1.30
N LEU A 272 -6.61 -23.01 0.08
CA LEU A 272 -6.53 -24.17 -0.80
C LEU A 272 -5.17 -24.30 -1.43
N SER A 273 -4.59 -23.18 -1.83
CA SER A 273 -3.24 -23.15 -2.39
C SER A 273 -2.64 -21.76 -2.36
N VAL A 274 -1.29 -21.71 -2.32
CA VAL A 274 -0.51 -20.49 -2.54
C VAL A 274 0.54 -20.77 -3.60
N ARG A 275 0.63 -19.91 -4.62
CA ARG A 275 1.55 -20.05 -5.75
C ARG A 275 2.22 -18.72 -6.08
N MET A 276 3.43 -18.78 -6.65
CA MET A 276 3.97 -17.59 -7.29
C MET A 276 3.22 -17.30 -8.58
N GLY A 277 3.06 -16.03 -8.92
CA GLY A 277 2.23 -15.60 -10.04
C GLY A 277 2.67 -16.15 -11.40
N ASN A 278 3.98 -16.41 -11.59
CA ASN A 278 4.50 -17.04 -12.78
C ASN A 278 4.13 -18.54 -12.92
N GLU A 279 3.64 -19.19 -11.87
CA GLU A 279 3.10 -20.56 -11.87
C GLU A 279 1.60 -20.60 -12.16
N VAL A 280 0.89 -19.47 -12.09
CA VAL A 280 -0.57 -19.39 -12.21
C VAL A 280 -0.97 -19.10 -13.66
N LYS A 281 -1.54 -20.10 -14.34
CA LYS A 281 -2.03 -19.93 -15.72
C LYS A 281 -3.16 -18.88 -15.78
N GLY A 282 -3.08 -17.97 -16.74
CA GLY A 282 -4.12 -16.97 -16.97
C GLY A 282 -4.21 -15.91 -15.86
N LEU A 283 -3.19 -15.76 -15.02
CA LEU A 283 -3.14 -14.64 -14.08
C LEU A 283 -3.13 -13.33 -14.88
N PRO A 284 -4.00 -12.36 -14.57
CA PRO A 284 -3.94 -11.04 -15.19
C PRO A 284 -2.56 -10.40 -15.00
N LYS A 285 -2.14 -9.63 -15.98
CA LYS A 285 -0.97 -8.76 -15.82
C LYS A 285 -1.36 -7.58 -14.94
N PHE A 286 -0.48 -7.20 -14.02
CA PHE A 286 -0.71 -6.06 -13.13
C PHE A 286 0.35 -4.99 -13.36
N GLU A 287 -0.04 -3.75 -13.13
CA GLU A 287 0.84 -2.59 -13.16
C GLU A 287 0.44 -1.58 -12.09
N TYR A 288 1.41 -0.85 -11.57
CA TYR A 288 1.17 0.24 -10.63
C TYR A 288 1.53 1.58 -11.26
N LEU A 289 0.85 2.65 -10.84
CA LEU A 289 1.19 4.00 -11.26
C LEU A 289 2.54 4.40 -10.65
N SER A 290 3.53 4.70 -11.50
CA SER A 290 4.87 5.11 -11.08
C SER A 290 4.79 6.29 -10.11
N THR A 291 5.35 6.14 -8.93
CA THR A 291 5.40 7.19 -7.90
C THR A 291 6.31 8.35 -8.30
N GLU A 292 7.12 8.17 -9.32
CA GLU A 292 8.02 9.17 -9.92
C GLU A 292 7.37 9.90 -11.12
N SER A 293 6.12 9.51 -11.50
CA SER A 293 5.41 10.11 -12.63
C SER A 293 4.69 11.40 -12.28
N VAL A 294 4.52 12.27 -13.28
CA VAL A 294 3.71 13.49 -13.15
C VAL A 294 2.25 13.17 -12.79
N SER A 295 1.72 12.04 -13.31
CA SER A 295 0.37 11.60 -13.00
C SER A 295 0.20 11.24 -11.52
N PHE A 296 1.20 10.58 -10.94
CA PHE A 296 1.17 10.28 -9.51
C PHE A 296 1.24 11.55 -8.66
N TYR A 297 2.07 12.51 -9.03
CA TYR A 297 2.11 13.80 -8.34
C TYR A 297 0.76 14.49 -8.32
N ARG A 298 0.12 14.59 -9.50
CA ARG A 298 -1.22 15.19 -9.60
C ARG A 298 -2.27 14.45 -8.77
N TYR A 299 -2.22 13.12 -8.84
CA TYR A 299 -3.10 12.26 -8.04
C TYR A 299 -2.94 12.54 -6.56
N ALA A 300 -1.75 12.58 -6.10
CA ALA A 300 -1.47 12.73 -4.72
C ALA A 300 -1.74 14.16 -4.22
N ASP A 301 -1.44 15.24 -4.99
CA ASP A 301 -1.90 16.61 -4.67
C ASP A 301 -3.42 16.66 -4.58
N ALA A 302 -4.13 16.03 -5.51
CA ALA A 302 -5.58 15.92 -5.46
C ALA A 302 -6.07 15.14 -4.22
N ARG A 303 -5.32 14.16 -3.71
CA ARG A 303 -5.63 13.48 -2.44
C ARG A 303 -5.45 14.42 -1.24
N ALA A 304 -4.40 15.21 -1.24
CA ALA A 304 -4.09 16.18 -0.18
C ALA A 304 -5.02 17.40 -0.19
N ASN A 305 -5.42 17.84 -1.38
CA ASN A 305 -6.12 19.10 -1.60
C ASN A 305 -7.32 18.93 -2.53
N ARG A 306 -8.30 18.14 -2.12
CA ARG A 306 -9.52 17.92 -2.90
C ARG A 306 -10.19 19.26 -3.23
N ARG A 307 -10.36 19.51 -4.54
CA ARG A 307 -11.00 20.71 -5.09
C ARG A 307 -12.06 20.39 -6.14
N ASP A 308 -12.36 19.10 -6.32
CA ASP A 308 -13.47 18.68 -7.16
C ASP A 308 -14.80 19.09 -6.52
N ALA A 309 -15.88 19.09 -7.29
CA ALA A 309 -17.16 19.67 -6.94
C ALA A 309 -17.80 19.17 -5.63
N PHE A 310 -17.31 18.05 -5.10
CA PHE A 310 -17.81 17.50 -3.83
C PHE A 310 -17.23 18.22 -2.59
N PHE A 311 -16.05 18.80 -2.69
CA PHE A 311 -15.32 19.34 -1.53
C PHE A 311 -15.46 20.86 -1.40
N ASN A 312 -15.87 21.31 -0.23
CA ASN A 312 -16.01 22.72 0.10
C ASN A 312 -14.70 23.34 0.61
N VAL A 313 -13.90 22.56 1.36
CA VAL A 313 -12.66 23.05 1.99
C VAL A 313 -11.54 22.06 1.70
N PRO A 314 -10.46 22.48 1.02
CA PRO A 314 -9.25 21.66 0.87
C PRO A 314 -8.60 21.40 2.23
N ALA A 315 -8.16 20.16 2.48
CA ALA A 315 -7.56 19.77 3.76
C ALA A 315 -6.17 20.39 4.01
N GLY A 316 -5.42 20.69 2.93
CA GLY A 316 -4.07 21.23 3.03
C GLY A 316 -3.01 20.22 3.46
N GLY A 317 -3.34 18.93 3.41
CA GLY A 317 -2.43 17.85 3.79
C GLY A 317 -3.12 16.48 3.71
N VAL A 318 -2.32 15.42 3.79
CA VAL A 318 -2.81 14.05 3.73
C VAL A 318 -1.91 13.11 4.53
N ASP A 319 -2.50 12.14 5.21
CA ASP A 319 -1.78 11.00 5.78
C ASP A 319 -1.22 10.12 4.65
N ILE A 320 -0.01 9.59 4.82
CA ILE A 320 0.66 8.75 3.82
C ILE A 320 -0.20 7.54 3.40
N CYS A 321 -0.93 6.96 4.34
CA CYS A 321 -1.81 5.82 4.08
C CYS A 321 -3.08 6.19 3.31
N ASN A 322 -3.41 7.48 3.24
CA ASN A 322 -4.50 8.01 2.42
C ASN A 322 -4.07 8.37 0.98
N VAL A 323 -2.82 8.09 0.63
CA VAL A 323 -2.30 8.15 -0.75
C VAL A 323 -1.85 6.75 -1.17
N PRO A 324 -2.77 5.77 -1.29
CA PRO A 324 -2.39 4.45 -1.77
C PRO A 324 -1.88 4.54 -3.21
N VAL A 325 -0.89 3.72 -3.54
CA VAL A 325 -0.38 3.64 -4.91
C VAL A 325 -1.40 2.92 -5.78
N PRO A 326 -1.91 3.56 -6.84
CA PRO A 326 -2.87 2.93 -7.73
C PRO A 326 -2.28 1.71 -8.43
N VAL A 327 -3.04 0.61 -8.42
CA VAL A 327 -2.71 -0.63 -9.15
C VAL A 327 -3.90 -0.97 -10.05
N ARG A 328 -3.63 -1.50 -11.24
CA ARG A 328 -4.66 -1.96 -12.18
C ARG A 328 -4.25 -3.26 -12.86
N ARG A 329 -5.24 -3.96 -13.42
CA ARG A 329 -4.97 -4.99 -14.42
C ARG A 329 -4.59 -4.31 -15.73
N ASN A 330 -3.52 -4.76 -16.34
CA ASN A 330 -3.19 -4.36 -17.71
C ASN A 330 -4.11 -5.14 -18.67
N ILE A 331 -4.73 -4.42 -19.59
CA ILE A 331 -5.76 -4.97 -20.50
C ILE A 331 -5.13 -5.46 -21.83
N ASP A 332 -3.82 -5.21 -22.02
CA ASP A 332 -3.09 -5.57 -23.26
C ASP A 332 -2.52 -6.99 -23.25
#